data_e8803a577e0886583a85dc373509da12
#
_entry.id   e8803a577e0886583a85dc373509da12
#
_cell.length_a   1.000
_cell.length_b   1.000
_cell.length_c   1.000
_cell.angle_alpha   90.00
_cell.angle_beta   90.00
_cell.angle_gamma   90.00
#
_symmetry.space_group_name_H-M   'P 1'
#
loop_
_entity.id
_entity.type
_entity.pdbx_description
1 polymer ?
#
loop_
_entity_poly.entity_id
_entity_poly.type
_entity_poly.pdbx_seq_one_letter_code
_entity_poly.pdbx_strand_id
1 'polypeptide(L)'
;MKSPAAPDAPATQAAIKFDRRYEDAAVEDLWHLWTTKEGFGSWWGPKGFRVEVRKLDLREGGELFYDMIAAAPEEIAAMKKMNMPLTHATRGTFARIEPLKHLELIHVIDFIPGVKSYEHRIVVEFSISGRGAQMVITVEPHHNAEWTKMATMGMESQLTKLPGVLAHMNSGR
;
A
#
# COMPACT_ATOMS: atom_id res chain seq x y z
N MET A 1 14.59 46.77 3.12
CA MET A 1 15.19 45.52 2.52
C MET A 1 14.11 44.45 2.48
N LYS A 2 13.73 44.02 1.28
CA LYS A 2 12.87 42.87 1.13
C LYS A 2 13.70 41.61 1.38
N SER A 3 13.33 40.82 2.37
CA SER A 3 13.86 39.48 2.53
C SER A 3 13.59 38.70 1.24
N PRO A 4 14.55 37.91 0.72
CA PRO A 4 14.24 37.05 -0.39
C PRO A 4 13.10 36.13 0.01
N ALA A 5 12.07 36.07 -0.81
CA ALA A 5 10.99 35.13 -0.64
C ALA A 5 11.62 33.73 -0.53
N ALA A 6 11.24 32.99 0.49
CA ALA A 6 11.59 31.57 0.56
C ALA A 6 11.17 30.91 -0.77
N PRO A 7 11.99 30.02 -1.33
CA PRO A 7 11.57 29.32 -2.54
C PRO A 7 10.21 28.69 -2.25
N ASP A 8 9.26 28.92 -3.16
CA ASP A 8 7.94 28.34 -3.07
C ASP A 8 8.07 26.87 -2.71
N ALA A 9 7.53 26.50 -1.55
CA ALA A 9 7.40 25.09 -1.21
C ALA A 9 6.70 24.41 -2.39
N PRO A 10 7.22 23.27 -2.88
CA PRO A 10 6.56 22.58 -4.00
C PRO A 10 5.09 22.43 -3.66
N ALA A 11 4.23 22.83 -4.59
CA ALA A 11 2.78 22.74 -4.41
C ALA A 11 2.47 21.37 -3.81
N THR A 12 1.90 21.36 -2.60
CA THR A 12 1.56 20.13 -1.90
C THR A 12 0.56 19.40 -2.78
N GLN A 13 0.99 18.29 -3.39
CA GLN A 13 0.09 17.46 -4.16
C GLN A 13 -1.01 16.95 -3.22
N ALA A 14 -2.25 16.96 -3.71
CA ALA A 14 -3.37 16.47 -2.94
C ALA A 14 -3.22 14.98 -2.66
N ALA A 15 -3.66 14.54 -1.49
CA ALA A 15 -3.75 13.12 -1.17
C ALA A 15 -4.60 12.38 -2.19
N ILE A 16 -4.23 11.14 -2.47
CA ILE A 16 -4.88 10.31 -3.47
C ILE A 16 -5.82 9.34 -2.77
N LYS A 17 -7.06 9.26 -3.23
CA LYS A 17 -8.07 8.38 -2.64
C LYS A 17 -8.46 7.25 -3.59
N PHE A 18 -8.61 6.07 -3.02
CA PHE A 18 -9.15 4.89 -3.69
C PHE A 18 -10.37 4.43 -2.89
N ASP A 19 -11.55 4.57 -3.46
CA ASP A 19 -12.81 4.16 -2.85
C ASP A 19 -13.27 2.87 -3.52
N ARG A 20 -13.43 1.81 -2.74
CA ARG A 20 -13.84 0.49 -3.24
C ARG A 20 -14.96 -0.09 -2.39
N ARG A 21 -15.97 -0.63 -3.07
CA ARG A 21 -17.09 -1.33 -2.46
C ARG A 21 -17.12 -2.77 -2.93
N TYR A 22 -17.39 -3.66 -2.00
CA TYR A 22 -17.44 -5.10 -2.25
C TYR A 22 -18.74 -5.65 -1.67
N GLU A 23 -19.69 -5.97 -2.53
CA GLU A 23 -21.04 -6.33 -2.13
C GLU A 23 -21.12 -7.63 -1.33
N ASP A 24 -20.22 -8.57 -1.61
CA ASP A 24 -20.21 -9.89 -0.99
C ASP A 24 -19.12 -10.07 0.05
N ALA A 25 -18.45 -8.99 0.45
CA ALA A 25 -17.38 -9.03 1.46
C ALA A 25 -17.86 -8.48 2.78
N ALA A 26 -17.39 -9.07 3.88
CA ALA A 26 -17.57 -8.50 5.19
C ALA A 26 -16.42 -7.52 5.50
N VAL A 27 -16.66 -6.56 6.40
CA VAL A 27 -15.62 -5.65 6.88
C VAL A 27 -14.45 -6.43 7.48
N GLU A 28 -14.74 -7.53 8.19
CA GLU A 28 -13.76 -8.44 8.78
C GLU A 28 -12.83 -9.04 7.73
N ASP A 29 -13.33 -9.35 6.55
CA ASP A 29 -12.51 -9.89 5.45
C ASP A 29 -11.51 -8.84 4.96
N LEU A 30 -11.97 -7.61 4.75
CA LEU A 30 -11.10 -6.50 4.35
C LEU A 30 -10.05 -6.20 5.44
N TRP A 31 -10.48 -6.18 6.68
CA TRP A 31 -9.58 -5.97 7.82
C TRP A 31 -8.49 -7.05 7.88
N HIS A 32 -8.87 -8.31 7.71
CA HIS A 32 -7.95 -9.46 7.67
C HIS A 32 -6.85 -9.28 6.59
N LEU A 33 -7.24 -8.78 5.42
CA LEU A 33 -6.32 -8.58 4.30
C LEU A 33 -5.24 -7.51 4.57
N TRP A 34 -5.47 -6.63 5.52
CA TRP A 34 -4.51 -5.60 5.92
C TRP A 34 -3.71 -5.95 7.17
N THR A 35 -4.23 -6.84 8.01
CA THR A 35 -3.77 -6.97 9.41
C THR A 35 -3.21 -8.34 9.75
N THR A 36 -3.13 -9.26 8.81
CA THR A 36 -2.50 -10.56 9.01
C THR A 36 -1.43 -10.80 7.96
N LYS A 37 -0.43 -11.63 8.29
CA LYS A 37 0.63 -12.00 7.34
C LYS A 37 0.05 -12.66 6.09
N GLU A 38 -0.85 -13.62 6.30
CA GLU A 38 -1.51 -14.35 5.21
C GLU A 38 -2.35 -13.41 4.35
N GLY A 39 -3.20 -12.60 4.98
CA GLY A 39 -4.06 -11.65 4.29
C GLY A 39 -3.27 -10.64 3.48
N PHE A 40 -2.33 -9.96 4.11
CA PHE A 40 -1.51 -8.94 3.46
C PHE A 40 -0.68 -9.53 2.30
N GLY A 41 -0.07 -10.68 2.51
CA GLY A 41 0.73 -11.36 1.48
C GLY A 41 -0.10 -11.86 0.30
N SER A 42 -1.42 -12.03 0.45
CA SER A 42 -2.27 -12.56 -0.60
C SER A 42 -2.60 -11.55 -1.71
N TRP A 43 -2.48 -10.26 -1.46
CA TRP A 43 -2.89 -9.24 -2.44
C TRP A 43 -1.95 -8.05 -2.58
N TRP A 44 -1.10 -7.78 -1.60
CA TRP A 44 -0.21 -6.62 -1.66
C TRP A 44 0.83 -6.79 -2.78
N GLY A 45 1.23 -5.68 -3.38
CA GLY A 45 2.11 -5.67 -4.54
C GLY A 45 1.33 -5.61 -5.86
N PRO A 46 1.85 -4.82 -6.83
CA PRO A 46 1.23 -4.74 -8.15
C PRO A 46 1.22 -6.10 -8.85
N LYS A 47 0.37 -6.23 -9.85
CA LYS A 47 0.31 -7.44 -10.66
C LYS A 47 1.70 -7.76 -11.25
N GLY A 48 2.12 -9.00 -11.12
CA GLY A 48 3.46 -9.44 -11.53
C GLY A 48 4.49 -9.43 -10.42
N PHE A 49 4.14 -8.89 -9.25
CA PHE A 49 4.94 -8.96 -8.03
C PHE A 49 4.26 -9.85 -7.00
N ARG A 50 5.05 -10.41 -6.10
CA ARG A 50 4.55 -11.12 -4.93
C ARG A 50 5.18 -10.54 -3.67
N VAL A 51 4.57 -10.78 -2.54
CA VAL A 51 5.03 -10.28 -1.25
C VAL A 51 5.21 -11.44 -0.29
N GLU A 52 6.34 -11.46 0.40
CA GLU A 52 6.59 -12.35 1.52
C GLU A 52 6.65 -11.52 2.80
N VAL A 53 5.67 -11.70 3.67
CA VAL A 53 5.60 -10.98 4.93
C VAL A 53 6.46 -11.69 5.96
N ARG A 54 7.49 -11.02 6.44
CA ARG A 54 8.40 -11.53 7.47
C ARG A 54 7.90 -11.25 8.87
N LYS A 55 7.35 -10.06 9.09
CA LYS A 55 6.84 -9.63 10.38
C LYS A 55 5.60 -8.77 10.21
N LEU A 56 4.61 -9.03 11.01
CA LEU A 56 3.44 -8.17 11.15
C LEU A 56 3.03 -8.17 12.63
N ASP A 57 3.33 -7.08 13.30
CA ASP A 57 3.01 -6.88 14.71
C ASP A 57 1.86 -5.86 14.78
N LEU A 58 0.64 -6.37 14.89
CA LEU A 58 -0.57 -5.55 14.83
C LEU A 58 -0.83 -4.86 16.17
N ARG A 59 -0.12 -3.77 16.38
CA ARG A 59 -0.32 -2.84 17.51
C ARG A 59 0.19 -1.48 17.10
N GLU A 60 -0.26 -0.44 17.73
CA GLU A 60 0.29 0.90 17.49
C GLU A 60 1.78 0.91 17.84
N GLY A 61 2.61 1.37 16.90
CA GLY A 61 4.06 1.27 16.98
C GLY A 61 4.63 -0.07 16.54
N GLY A 62 3.80 -1.07 16.22
CA GLY A 62 4.23 -2.37 15.71
C GLY A 62 4.75 -2.32 14.30
N GLU A 63 5.66 -3.23 13.97
CA GLU A 63 6.36 -3.25 12.69
C GLU A 63 5.67 -4.16 11.66
N LEU A 64 5.61 -3.68 10.42
CA LEU A 64 5.33 -4.47 9.24
C LEU A 64 6.62 -4.55 8.42
N PHE A 65 7.08 -5.78 8.16
CA PHE A 65 8.29 -6.01 7.37
C PHE A 65 8.03 -7.09 6.32
N TYR A 66 8.24 -6.76 5.05
CA TYR A 66 8.02 -7.68 3.95
C TYR A 66 9.00 -7.46 2.81
N ASP A 67 9.17 -8.52 1.99
CA ASP A 67 9.90 -8.44 0.73
C ASP A 67 8.91 -8.28 -0.42
N MET A 68 9.18 -7.34 -1.29
CA MET A 68 8.51 -7.18 -2.57
C MET A 68 9.37 -7.85 -3.64
N ILE A 69 8.81 -8.82 -4.34
CA ILE A 69 9.56 -9.70 -5.24
C ILE A 69 8.96 -9.66 -6.65
N ALA A 70 9.77 -9.30 -7.64
CA ALA A 70 9.38 -9.39 -9.04
C ALA A 70 9.22 -10.88 -9.40
N ALA A 71 8.05 -11.28 -9.86
CA ALA A 71 7.70 -12.69 -10.09
C ALA A 71 7.35 -13.00 -11.55
N ALA A 72 6.62 -12.11 -12.24
CA ALA A 72 6.29 -12.31 -13.65
C ALA A 72 7.51 -12.04 -14.56
N PRO A 73 7.67 -12.77 -15.66
CA PRO A 73 8.81 -12.57 -16.58
C PRO A 73 8.97 -11.12 -17.06
N GLU A 74 7.87 -10.44 -17.35
CA GLU A 74 7.88 -9.04 -17.80
C GLU A 74 8.42 -8.10 -16.72
N GLU A 75 8.04 -8.33 -15.46
CA GLU A 75 8.49 -7.51 -14.34
C GLU A 75 9.97 -7.78 -14.02
N ILE A 76 10.39 -9.03 -14.10
CA ILE A 76 11.79 -9.39 -13.94
C ILE A 76 12.64 -8.71 -15.00
N ALA A 77 12.21 -8.75 -16.27
CA ALA A 77 12.90 -8.10 -17.37
C ALA A 77 12.96 -6.58 -17.21
N ALA A 78 11.85 -5.95 -16.81
CA ALA A 78 11.77 -4.51 -16.58
C ALA A 78 12.70 -4.06 -15.45
N MET A 79 12.74 -4.78 -14.34
CA MET A 79 13.64 -4.47 -13.22
C MET A 79 15.10 -4.60 -13.62
N LYS A 80 15.46 -5.65 -14.37
CA LYS A 80 16.82 -5.83 -14.90
C LYS A 80 17.21 -4.69 -15.83
N LYS A 81 16.31 -4.27 -16.70
CA LYS A 81 16.54 -3.16 -17.63
C LYS A 81 16.78 -1.84 -16.91
N MET A 82 16.10 -1.62 -15.79
CA MET A 82 16.28 -0.43 -14.95
C MET A 82 17.44 -0.55 -13.96
N ASN A 83 18.17 -1.67 -14.00
CA ASN A 83 19.22 -1.99 -13.04
C ASN A 83 18.75 -1.95 -11.58
N MET A 84 17.52 -2.41 -11.36
CA MET A 84 16.89 -2.50 -10.03
C MET A 84 16.96 -3.93 -9.50
N PRO A 85 17.08 -4.11 -8.18
CA PRO A 85 17.05 -5.46 -7.60
C PRO A 85 15.67 -6.10 -7.81
N LEU A 86 15.64 -7.42 -7.99
CA LEU A 86 14.40 -8.19 -8.16
C LEU A 86 13.60 -8.32 -6.85
N THR A 87 14.29 -8.20 -5.73
CA THR A 87 13.70 -8.25 -4.39
C THR A 87 14.16 -7.04 -3.61
N HIS A 88 13.22 -6.37 -2.94
CA HIS A 88 13.56 -5.34 -1.99
C HIS A 88 12.74 -5.46 -0.72
N ALA A 89 13.39 -5.22 0.42
CA ALA A 89 12.77 -5.22 1.72
C ALA A 89 12.03 -3.91 1.94
N THR A 90 10.83 -3.98 2.49
CA THR A 90 10.04 -2.81 2.82
C THR A 90 9.59 -2.88 4.27
N ARG A 91 9.71 -1.78 4.97
CA ARG A 91 9.32 -1.65 6.37
C ARG A 91 8.24 -0.60 6.52
N GLY A 92 7.38 -0.85 7.49
CA GLY A 92 6.40 0.11 7.90
C GLY A 92 6.09 -0.03 9.38
N THR A 93 5.34 0.93 9.90
CA THR A 93 4.88 0.96 11.29
C THR A 93 3.40 1.25 11.31
N PHE A 94 2.64 0.52 12.10
CA PHE A 94 1.23 0.81 12.35
C PHE A 94 1.16 2.02 13.29
N ALA A 95 0.62 3.13 12.79
CA ALA A 95 0.55 4.39 13.56
C ALA A 95 -0.73 4.51 14.37
N ARG A 96 -1.86 4.06 13.79
CA ARG A 96 -3.16 4.10 14.45
C ARG A 96 -3.97 2.87 14.04
N ILE A 97 -4.59 2.25 15.03
CA ILE A 97 -5.41 1.05 14.82
C ILE A 97 -6.74 1.23 15.57
N GLU A 98 -7.81 1.25 14.82
CA GLU A 98 -9.19 1.17 15.33
C GLU A 98 -9.82 -0.06 14.68
N PRO A 99 -9.92 -1.19 15.39
CA PRO A 99 -10.34 -2.45 14.77
C PRO A 99 -11.62 -2.33 13.94
N LEU A 100 -11.56 -2.82 12.71
CA LEU A 100 -12.64 -2.83 11.73
C LEU A 100 -13.09 -1.46 11.23
N LYS A 101 -12.40 -0.38 11.58
CA LYS A 101 -12.77 0.98 11.22
C LYS A 101 -11.66 1.80 10.60
N HIS A 102 -10.46 1.76 11.18
CA HIS A 102 -9.38 2.68 10.78
C HIS A 102 -8.02 2.04 10.98
N LEU A 103 -7.16 2.19 9.98
CA LEU A 103 -5.78 1.70 10.02
C LEU A 103 -4.88 2.75 9.40
N GLU A 104 -3.82 3.14 10.08
CA GLU A 104 -2.77 3.97 9.51
C GLU A 104 -1.46 3.21 9.49
N LEU A 105 -0.84 3.19 8.31
CA LEU A 105 0.43 2.53 8.07
C LEU A 105 1.41 3.55 7.51
N ILE A 106 2.58 3.65 8.15
CA ILE A 106 3.66 4.53 7.69
C ILE A 106 4.78 3.65 7.16
N HIS A 107 5.00 3.70 5.85
CA HIS A 107 6.12 3.03 5.21
C HIS A 107 7.38 3.89 5.24
N VAL A 108 8.53 3.24 5.34
CA VAL A 108 9.83 3.87 5.12
C VAL A 108 10.24 3.61 3.67
N ILE A 109 10.39 4.66 2.90
CA ILE A 109 10.82 4.58 1.49
C ILE A 109 12.32 4.85 1.46
N ASP A 110 13.12 3.79 1.42
CA ASP A 110 14.58 3.85 1.48
C ASP A 110 15.28 3.06 0.36
N PHE A 111 14.50 2.56 -0.60
CA PHE A 111 14.99 1.67 -1.65
C PHE A 111 15.15 2.36 -3.02
N ILE A 112 14.94 3.67 -3.09
CA ILE A 112 15.03 4.41 -4.37
C ILE A 112 16.45 4.95 -4.52
N PRO A 113 17.19 4.54 -5.57
CA PRO A 113 18.55 5.03 -5.78
C PRO A 113 18.60 6.55 -5.93
N GLY A 114 19.53 7.19 -5.21
CA GLY A 114 19.74 8.63 -5.28
C GLY A 114 18.71 9.49 -4.56
N VAL A 115 17.74 8.88 -3.88
CA VAL A 115 16.69 9.59 -3.14
C VAL A 115 16.90 9.37 -1.64
N LYS A 116 16.92 10.46 -0.88
CA LYS A 116 16.97 10.38 0.58
C LYS A 116 15.73 9.67 1.10
N SER A 117 15.90 8.78 2.07
CA SER A 117 14.77 8.06 2.66
C SER A 117 13.74 9.01 3.26
N TYR A 118 12.47 8.64 3.13
CA TYR A 118 11.35 9.40 3.66
C TYR A 118 10.24 8.47 4.13
N GLU A 119 9.35 8.99 4.95
CA GLU A 119 8.15 8.29 5.41
C GLU A 119 6.98 8.56 4.48
N HIS A 120 6.11 7.55 4.31
CA HIS A 120 4.96 7.62 3.42
C HIS A 120 3.75 6.99 4.12
N ARG A 121 2.71 7.79 4.31
CA ARG A 121 1.52 7.41 5.08
C ARG A 121 0.40 6.89 4.18
N ILE A 122 -0.20 5.80 4.62
CA ILE A 122 -1.42 5.22 4.05
C ILE A 122 -2.45 5.18 5.16
N VAL A 123 -3.64 5.72 4.90
CA VAL A 123 -4.78 5.66 5.81
C VAL A 123 -5.87 4.83 5.16
N VAL A 124 -6.39 3.86 5.89
CA VAL A 124 -7.47 2.98 5.40
C VAL A 124 -8.66 3.08 6.33
N GLU A 125 -9.81 3.37 5.77
CA GLU A 125 -11.07 3.44 6.51
C GLU A 125 -12.01 2.35 6.01
N PHE A 126 -12.62 1.64 6.94
CA PHE A 126 -13.50 0.52 6.67
C PHE A 126 -14.91 0.82 7.18
N SER A 127 -15.91 0.44 6.43
CA SER A 127 -17.32 0.61 6.84
C SER A 127 -18.20 -0.43 6.19
N ILE A 128 -19.38 -0.64 6.78
CA ILE A 128 -20.43 -1.46 6.19
C ILE A 128 -21.10 -0.62 5.09
N SER A 129 -21.33 -1.22 3.94
CA SER A 129 -22.02 -0.59 2.81
C SER A 129 -23.05 -1.55 2.24
N GLY A 130 -24.34 -1.28 2.50
CA GLY A 130 -25.41 -2.18 2.09
C GLY A 130 -25.22 -3.59 2.66
N ARG A 131 -25.11 -4.59 1.79
CA ARG A 131 -24.84 -5.99 2.16
C ARG A 131 -23.38 -6.29 2.35
N GLY A 132 -22.51 -5.41 1.91
CA GLY A 132 -21.08 -5.64 1.87
C GLY A 132 -20.30 -4.63 2.68
N ALA A 133 -19.08 -4.36 2.20
CA ALA A 133 -18.15 -3.48 2.87
C ALA A 133 -17.56 -2.45 1.91
N GLN A 134 -17.17 -1.31 2.47
CA GLN A 134 -16.48 -0.25 1.77
C GLN A 134 -15.12 -0.04 2.40
N MET A 135 -14.13 0.19 1.56
CA MET A 135 -12.78 0.51 1.94
C MET A 135 -12.33 1.77 1.22
N VAL A 136 -11.90 2.78 1.98
CA VAL A 136 -11.34 4.00 1.42
C VAL A 136 -9.87 4.08 1.83
N ILE A 137 -9.00 4.08 0.84
CA ILE A 137 -7.55 4.21 1.03
C ILE A 137 -7.14 5.62 0.66
N THR A 138 -6.50 6.32 1.58
CA THR A 138 -5.95 7.66 1.35
C THR A 138 -4.44 7.58 1.45
N VAL A 139 -3.75 7.99 0.40
CA VAL A 139 -2.30 7.84 0.26
C VAL A 139 -1.67 9.21 0.07
N GLU A 140 -0.60 9.50 0.80
CA GLU A 140 0.22 10.69 0.58
C GLU A 140 0.91 10.60 -0.79
N PRO A 141 1.15 11.75 -1.45
CA PRO A 141 2.01 11.75 -2.64
C PRO A 141 3.45 11.38 -2.27
N HIS A 142 4.18 10.85 -3.24
CA HIS A 142 5.61 10.58 -3.11
C HIS A 142 6.44 11.84 -3.33
N HIS A 143 7.76 11.71 -3.30
CA HIS A 143 8.73 12.81 -3.37
C HIS A 143 8.69 13.60 -4.69
N ASN A 144 8.11 13.04 -5.75
CA ASN A 144 7.88 13.74 -7.01
C ASN A 144 6.63 13.21 -7.73
N ALA A 145 6.17 13.94 -8.75
CA ALA A 145 4.95 13.60 -9.49
C ALA A 145 5.05 12.28 -10.26
N GLU A 146 6.22 11.96 -10.79
CA GLU A 146 6.44 10.72 -11.55
C GLU A 146 6.30 9.49 -10.66
N TRP A 147 6.95 9.50 -9.51
CA TRP A 147 6.84 8.41 -8.51
C TRP A 147 5.44 8.29 -7.95
N THR A 148 4.78 9.41 -7.71
CA THR A 148 3.38 9.43 -7.26
C THR A 148 2.48 8.76 -8.30
N LYS A 149 2.69 9.06 -9.59
CA LYS A 149 1.94 8.43 -10.68
C LYS A 149 2.20 6.92 -10.75
N MET A 150 3.46 6.51 -10.66
CA MET A 150 3.83 5.09 -10.67
C MET A 150 3.24 4.34 -9.48
N ALA A 151 3.30 4.92 -8.29
CA ALA A 151 2.73 4.33 -7.08
C ALA A 151 1.20 4.25 -7.16
N THR A 152 0.55 5.25 -7.76
CA THR A 152 -0.90 5.25 -7.98
C THR A 152 -1.29 4.11 -8.94
N MET A 153 -0.56 3.93 -10.02
CA MET A 153 -0.76 2.81 -10.95
C MET A 153 -0.53 1.46 -10.26
N GLY A 154 0.49 1.37 -9.42
CA GLY A 154 0.77 0.17 -8.62
C GLY A 154 -0.37 -0.16 -7.65
N MET A 155 -0.93 0.83 -6.97
CA MET A 155 -2.07 0.65 -6.07
C MET A 155 -3.31 0.18 -6.85
N GLU A 156 -3.61 0.81 -7.99
CA GLU A 156 -4.72 0.37 -8.85
C GLU A 156 -4.51 -1.07 -9.32
N SER A 157 -3.31 -1.43 -9.70
CA SER A 157 -2.96 -2.79 -10.12
C SER A 157 -3.20 -3.81 -9.01
N GLN A 158 -2.71 -3.55 -7.79
CA GLN A 158 -2.91 -4.49 -6.69
C GLN A 158 -4.37 -4.58 -6.23
N LEU A 159 -5.13 -3.49 -6.32
CA LEU A 159 -6.56 -3.49 -6.00
C LEU A 159 -7.38 -4.39 -6.94
N THR A 160 -6.93 -4.59 -8.17
CA THR A 160 -7.61 -5.51 -9.11
C THR A 160 -7.58 -6.97 -8.66
N LYS A 161 -6.70 -7.33 -7.75
CA LYS A 161 -6.62 -8.69 -7.20
C LYS A 161 -7.69 -8.97 -6.14
N LEU A 162 -8.20 -7.92 -5.48
CA LEU A 162 -9.07 -8.08 -4.31
C LEU A 162 -10.37 -8.83 -4.60
N PRO A 163 -11.10 -8.59 -5.70
CA PRO A 163 -12.30 -9.38 -5.99
C PRO A 163 -12.05 -10.89 -6.02
N GLY A 164 -10.95 -11.32 -6.64
CA GLY A 164 -10.57 -12.73 -6.69
C GLY A 164 -10.15 -13.29 -5.34
N VAL A 165 -9.39 -12.52 -4.57
CA VAL A 165 -8.95 -12.89 -3.22
C VAL A 165 -10.16 -13.04 -2.29
N LEU A 166 -11.08 -12.08 -2.31
CA LEU A 166 -12.30 -12.12 -1.50
C LEU A 166 -13.20 -13.29 -1.89
N ALA A 167 -13.35 -13.56 -3.19
CA ALA A 167 -14.12 -14.72 -3.68
C ALA A 167 -13.51 -16.04 -3.19
N HIS A 168 -12.19 -16.16 -3.19
CA HIS A 168 -11.49 -17.34 -2.68
C HIS A 168 -11.70 -17.51 -1.17
N MET A 169 -11.65 -16.44 -0.39
CA MET A 169 -11.94 -16.46 1.05
C MET A 169 -13.37 -16.95 1.31
N ASN A 170 -14.33 -16.50 0.55
CA ASN A 170 -15.74 -16.88 0.69
C ASN A 170 -15.99 -18.34 0.31
N SER A 171 -15.27 -18.88 -0.67
CA SER A 171 -15.42 -20.28 -1.11
C SER A 171 -14.88 -21.29 -0.11
N GLY A 172 -14.03 -20.87 0.83
CA GLY A 172 -13.48 -21.70 1.89
C GLY A 172 -14.35 -21.79 3.15
N ARG A 173 -15.52 -21.16 3.13
CA ARG A 173 -16.45 -21.11 4.28
C ARG A 173 -17.61 -22.06 4.15
#